data_5a150a752f6d36cbe59c7bb15364f754
#
_entry.id   5a150a752f6d36cbe59c7bb15364f754
#
_cell.length_a   1.000
_cell.length_b   1.000
_cell.length_c   1.000
_cell.angle_alpha   90.00
_cell.angle_beta   90.00
_cell.angle_gamma   90.00
#
_symmetry.space_group_name_H-M   'P 1'
#
loop_
_entity.id
_entity.type
_entity.pdbx_description
1 polymer ?
#
loop_
_entity_poly.entity_id
_entity_poly.type
_entity_poly.pdbx_seq_one_letter_code
_entity_poly.pdbx_strand_id
1 'polypeptide(L)'
;MPIGDMLLRSVDDTQINTVFPKTFEEYNKWDKTKDELPPEPVFKALFEELAYGEKIQIGRALTRMNYSKSGWKSLIKKTSREIKKAVKKEQFPDSYKDFLIAANENWADPTYWYAVGQMVNNQTPIYYYNAVDMTYDENQNVIRQEENRRVYVQTWIKTFK
;
A
#
# COMPACT_ATOMS: atom_id res chain seq x y z
N MET A 1 -22.16 -11.30 -18.07
CA MET A 1 -20.93 -10.47 -17.96
C MET A 1 -19.78 -11.26 -18.57
N PRO A 2 -19.02 -10.69 -19.50
CA PRO A 2 -17.85 -11.36 -20.03
C PRO A 2 -16.80 -11.52 -18.91
N ILE A 3 -16.21 -12.70 -18.81
CA ILE A 3 -15.14 -13.01 -17.83
C ILE A 3 -14.00 -11.99 -17.90
N GLY A 4 -13.68 -11.46 -19.09
CA GLY A 4 -12.68 -10.42 -19.29
C GLY A 4 -12.96 -9.11 -18.52
N ASP A 5 -14.22 -8.68 -18.39
CA ASP A 5 -14.59 -7.48 -17.64
C ASP A 5 -14.39 -7.68 -16.11
N MET A 6 -14.66 -8.89 -15.62
CA MET A 6 -14.38 -9.25 -14.22
C MET A 6 -12.86 -9.26 -13.93
N LEU A 7 -12.06 -9.76 -14.86
CA LEU A 7 -10.61 -9.78 -14.73
C LEU A 7 -10.02 -8.38 -14.73
N LEU A 8 -10.47 -7.51 -15.65
CA LEU A 8 -10.03 -6.12 -15.69
C LEU A 8 -10.37 -5.35 -14.41
N ARG A 9 -11.57 -5.57 -13.86
CA ARG A 9 -11.97 -4.96 -12.57
C ARG A 9 -11.14 -5.45 -11.38
N SER A 10 -10.59 -6.67 -11.45
CA SER A 10 -9.77 -7.21 -10.35
C SER A 10 -8.41 -6.55 -10.23
N VAL A 11 -7.90 -5.93 -11.30
CA VAL A 11 -6.61 -5.19 -11.31
C VAL A 11 -6.79 -3.66 -11.22
N ASP A 12 -8.04 -3.19 -11.17
CA ASP A 12 -8.34 -1.76 -11.07
C ASP A 12 -8.15 -1.25 -9.64
N ASP A 13 -7.12 -0.45 -9.43
CA ASP A 13 -6.77 0.19 -8.16
C ASP A 13 -7.24 1.66 -8.06
N THR A 14 -8.17 2.07 -8.92
CA THR A 14 -8.75 3.42 -8.93
C THR A 14 -9.25 3.85 -7.55
N GLN A 15 -9.78 2.92 -6.74
CA GLN A 15 -10.23 3.20 -5.39
C GLN A 15 -9.09 3.66 -4.46
N ILE A 16 -7.89 3.11 -4.60
CA ILE A 16 -6.74 3.50 -3.79
C ILE A 16 -6.28 4.90 -4.18
N ASN A 17 -6.20 5.16 -5.49
CA ASN A 17 -5.82 6.47 -6.03
C ASN A 17 -6.81 7.58 -5.66
N THR A 18 -8.09 7.25 -5.50
CA THR A 18 -9.12 8.22 -5.02
C THR A 18 -8.97 8.55 -3.54
N VAL A 19 -8.41 7.63 -2.74
CA VAL A 19 -8.23 7.82 -1.30
C VAL A 19 -6.94 8.56 -0.96
N PHE A 20 -5.87 8.33 -1.74
CA PHE A 20 -4.55 8.92 -1.53
C PHE A 20 -4.03 9.68 -2.77
N PRO A 21 -4.83 10.61 -3.36
CA PRO A 21 -4.47 11.26 -4.62
C PRO A 21 -3.22 12.13 -4.49
N LYS A 22 -3.09 12.91 -3.43
CA LYS A 22 -1.93 13.79 -3.20
C LYS A 22 -0.67 12.99 -2.90
N THR A 23 -0.77 11.94 -2.08
CA THR A 23 0.37 11.06 -1.78
C THR A 23 0.91 10.45 -3.06
N PHE A 24 0.04 9.98 -3.97
CA PHE A 24 0.47 9.38 -5.22
C PHE A 24 0.99 10.41 -6.24
N GLU A 25 0.43 11.60 -6.26
CA GLU A 25 0.95 12.70 -7.08
C GLU A 25 2.39 13.05 -6.67
N GLU A 26 2.64 13.26 -5.37
CA GLU A 26 3.98 13.56 -4.86
C GLU A 26 4.93 12.37 -5.01
N TYR A 27 4.43 11.15 -4.84
CA TYR A 27 5.21 9.93 -5.05
C TYR A 27 5.71 9.80 -6.51
N ASN A 28 4.91 10.19 -7.49
CA ASN A 28 5.29 10.16 -8.91
C ASN A 28 6.38 11.18 -9.27
N LYS A 29 6.52 12.25 -8.49
CA LYS A 29 7.58 13.24 -8.67
C LYS A 29 8.91 12.80 -8.09
N TRP A 30 8.91 11.73 -7.26
CA TRP A 30 10.09 11.24 -6.59
C TRP A 30 11.02 10.49 -7.54
N ASP A 31 12.30 10.90 -7.57
CA ASP A 31 13.38 10.19 -8.28
C ASP A 31 13.94 9.07 -7.39
N LYS A 32 13.42 7.86 -7.60
CA LYS A 32 13.77 6.65 -6.84
C LYS A 32 15.22 6.19 -7.03
N THR A 33 15.97 6.78 -7.96
CA THR A 33 17.39 6.44 -8.19
C THR A 33 18.32 7.17 -7.24
N LYS A 34 17.85 8.24 -6.59
CA LYS A 34 18.66 9.07 -5.71
C LYS A 34 18.49 8.73 -4.24
N ASP A 35 17.30 8.40 -3.82
CA ASP A 35 16.95 8.18 -2.43
C ASP A 35 16.18 6.88 -2.25
N GLU A 36 16.51 6.12 -1.21
CA GLU A 36 15.79 4.90 -0.84
C GLU A 36 14.39 5.17 -0.27
N LEU A 37 14.19 6.35 0.31
CA LEU A 37 12.93 6.78 0.89
C LEU A 37 12.37 7.99 0.15
N PRO A 38 11.05 8.14 0.08
CA PRO A 38 10.43 9.31 -0.52
C PRO A 38 10.85 10.62 0.14
N PRO A 39 10.77 11.73 -0.60
CA PRO A 39 11.03 13.05 -0.05
C PRO A 39 9.89 13.52 0.88
N GLU A 40 10.17 14.53 1.70
CA GLU A 40 9.25 15.11 2.68
C GLU A 40 7.82 15.42 2.17
N PRO A 41 7.61 15.93 0.92
CA PRO A 41 6.28 16.19 0.40
C PRO A 41 5.36 14.96 0.35
N VAL A 42 5.91 13.76 0.11
CA VAL A 42 5.14 12.50 0.10
C VAL A 42 4.63 12.18 1.50
N PHE A 43 5.48 12.30 2.52
CA PHE A 43 5.10 12.08 3.91
C PHE A 43 4.07 13.10 4.39
N LYS A 44 4.23 14.37 3.98
CA LYS A 44 3.28 15.43 4.28
C LYS A 44 1.91 15.15 3.68
N ALA A 45 1.86 14.80 2.39
CA ALA A 45 0.62 14.47 1.71
C ALA A 45 -0.09 13.29 2.40
N LEU A 46 0.65 12.23 2.74
CA LEU A 46 0.12 11.07 3.45
C LEU A 46 -0.42 11.45 4.85
N PHE A 47 0.28 12.31 5.58
CA PHE A 47 -0.17 12.82 6.87
C PHE A 47 -1.52 13.54 6.72
N GLU A 48 -1.64 14.47 5.77
CA GLU A 48 -2.86 15.24 5.53
C GLU A 48 -4.04 14.33 5.14
N GLU A 49 -3.82 13.38 4.25
CA GLU A 49 -4.86 12.45 3.80
C GLU A 49 -5.30 11.49 4.91
N LEU A 50 -4.41 11.07 5.79
CA LEU A 50 -4.77 10.27 6.98
C LEU A 50 -5.41 11.09 8.09
N ALA A 51 -5.10 12.39 8.20
CA ALA A 51 -5.69 13.30 9.17
C ALA A 51 -7.16 13.59 8.85
N TYR A 52 -7.44 13.89 7.58
CA TYR A 52 -8.72 14.44 7.13
C TYR A 52 -9.52 13.52 6.22
N GLY A 53 -8.92 12.41 5.76
CA GLY A 53 -9.58 11.45 4.88
C GLY A 53 -10.73 10.68 5.52
N GLU A 54 -11.68 10.25 4.70
CA GLU A 54 -12.85 9.50 5.14
C GLU A 54 -12.45 8.09 5.60
N LYS A 55 -12.76 7.77 6.86
CA LYS A 55 -12.33 6.54 7.53
C LYS A 55 -12.77 5.26 6.82
N ILE A 56 -13.96 5.26 6.21
CA ILE A 56 -14.52 4.08 5.52
C ILE A 56 -13.75 3.83 4.23
N GLN A 57 -13.46 4.88 3.47
CA GLN A 57 -12.72 4.78 2.21
C GLN A 57 -11.26 4.36 2.45
N ILE A 58 -10.60 4.96 3.45
CA ILE A 58 -9.27 4.53 3.91
C ILE A 58 -9.29 3.03 4.26
N GLY A 59 -10.29 2.57 5.01
CA GLY A 59 -10.41 1.17 5.39
C GLY A 59 -10.51 0.21 4.20
N ARG A 60 -11.24 0.57 3.15
CA ARG A 60 -11.35 -0.19 1.90
C ARG A 60 -10.02 -0.21 1.13
N ALA A 61 -9.39 0.95 0.96
CA ALA A 61 -8.08 1.05 0.32
C ALA A 61 -7.05 0.16 1.03
N LEU A 62 -6.97 0.22 2.36
CA LEU A 62 -6.06 -0.60 3.15
C LEU A 62 -6.27 -2.10 2.99
N THR A 63 -7.49 -2.54 2.77
CA THR A 63 -7.76 -3.95 2.50
C THR A 63 -7.12 -4.37 1.19
N ARG A 64 -7.20 -3.54 0.15
CA ARG A 64 -6.53 -3.80 -1.14
C ARG A 64 -5.01 -3.70 -1.02
N MET A 65 -4.49 -2.69 -0.32
CA MET A 65 -3.05 -2.52 -0.10
C MET A 65 -2.40 -3.73 0.58
N ASN A 66 -3.12 -4.41 1.48
CA ASN A 66 -2.64 -5.63 2.12
C ASN A 66 -2.38 -6.81 1.16
N TYR A 67 -2.95 -6.79 -0.05
CA TYR A 67 -2.64 -7.80 -1.07
C TYR A 67 -1.26 -7.58 -1.68
N SER A 68 -0.80 -6.34 -1.80
CA SER A 68 0.55 -6.03 -2.32
C SER A 68 1.63 -6.36 -1.28
N LYS A 69 1.41 -5.95 -0.04
CA LYS A 69 2.30 -6.24 1.10
C LYS A 69 1.46 -6.33 2.38
N SER A 70 1.67 -7.38 3.14
CA SER A 70 0.97 -7.55 4.43
C SER A 70 1.43 -6.49 5.45
N GLY A 71 0.53 -6.10 6.36
CA GLY A 71 0.85 -5.18 7.45
C GLY A 71 0.35 -3.75 7.28
N TRP A 72 -0.14 -3.35 6.09
CA TRP A 72 -0.67 -2.01 5.84
C TRP A 72 -1.76 -1.59 6.84
N LYS A 73 -2.66 -2.50 7.18
CA LYS A 73 -3.76 -2.21 8.13
C LYS A 73 -3.24 -1.81 9.51
N SER A 74 -2.24 -2.51 10.03
CA SER A 74 -1.65 -2.20 11.33
C SER A 74 -0.80 -0.95 11.28
N LEU A 75 0.00 -0.77 10.22
CA LEU A 75 0.83 0.40 9.98
C LEU A 75 -0.03 1.67 9.97
N ILE A 76 -1.01 1.75 9.08
CA ILE A 76 -1.88 2.92 8.95
C ILE A 76 -2.72 3.16 10.21
N LYS A 77 -3.20 2.09 10.87
CA LYS A 77 -3.98 2.24 12.11
C LYS A 77 -3.18 2.86 13.25
N LYS A 78 -1.91 2.45 13.43
CA LYS A 78 -1.00 3.05 14.43
C LYS A 78 -0.72 4.50 14.05
N THR A 79 -0.29 4.75 12.83
CA THR A 79 0.04 6.09 12.32
C THR A 79 -1.15 7.04 12.44
N SER A 80 -2.35 6.64 12.01
CA SER A 80 -3.55 7.48 12.11
C SER A 80 -3.92 7.84 13.54
N ARG A 81 -3.60 7.00 14.52
CA ARG A 81 -3.82 7.34 15.94
C ARG A 81 -2.91 8.47 16.39
N GLU A 82 -1.63 8.40 16.04
CA GLU A 82 -0.66 9.44 16.41
C GLU A 82 -0.95 10.76 15.69
N ILE A 83 -1.28 10.69 14.39
CA ILE A 83 -1.72 11.85 13.60
C ILE A 83 -2.93 12.54 14.27
N LYS A 84 -3.96 11.77 14.62
CA LYS A 84 -5.17 12.32 15.27
C LYS A 84 -4.88 12.94 16.64
N LYS A 85 -3.93 12.40 17.39
CA LYS A 85 -3.50 13.00 18.66
C LYS A 85 -2.79 14.35 18.40
N ALA A 86 -1.90 14.39 17.40
CA ALA A 86 -1.18 15.61 17.03
C ALA A 86 -2.16 16.71 16.55
N VAL A 87 -3.07 16.36 15.63
CA VAL A 87 -4.10 17.29 15.13
C VAL A 87 -4.99 17.81 16.25
N LYS A 88 -5.43 16.92 17.17
CA LYS A 88 -6.28 17.33 18.32
C LYS A 88 -5.57 18.30 19.26
N LYS A 89 -4.24 18.22 19.36
CA LYS A 89 -3.41 19.09 20.18
C LYS A 89 -2.90 20.33 19.42
N GLU A 90 -3.26 20.46 18.13
CA GLU A 90 -2.74 21.48 17.22
C GLU A 90 -1.19 21.49 17.13
N GLN A 91 -0.58 20.31 17.33
CA GLN A 91 0.86 20.09 17.28
C GLN A 91 1.24 19.50 15.92
N PHE A 92 1.60 20.34 14.98
CA PHE A 92 2.08 19.91 13.67
C PHE A 92 3.59 19.71 13.71
N PRO A 93 4.11 18.63 13.12
CA PRO A 93 5.55 18.34 13.13
C PRO A 93 6.31 19.26 12.18
N ASP A 94 7.56 19.57 12.52
CA ASP A 94 8.50 20.26 11.63
C ASP A 94 8.93 19.34 10.46
N SER A 95 9.09 18.04 10.74
CA SER A 95 9.33 16.97 9.74
C SER A 95 8.23 15.92 9.82
N TYR A 96 7.48 15.78 8.75
CA TYR A 96 6.44 14.75 8.62
C TYR A 96 7.06 13.36 8.44
N LYS A 97 8.22 13.28 7.80
CA LYS A 97 9.00 12.03 7.64
C LYS A 97 9.37 11.48 9.02
N ASP A 98 10.02 12.28 9.84
CA ASP A 98 10.46 11.85 11.17
C ASP A 98 9.28 11.52 12.07
N PHE A 99 8.20 12.29 11.98
CA PHE A 99 6.96 12.02 12.72
C PHE A 99 6.34 10.67 12.35
N LEU A 100 6.22 10.35 11.05
CA LEU A 100 5.65 9.08 10.61
C LEU A 100 6.55 7.89 10.97
N ILE A 101 7.87 8.04 10.85
CA ILE A 101 8.83 7.01 11.26
C ILE A 101 8.77 6.80 12.78
N ALA A 102 8.66 7.84 13.57
CA ALA A 102 8.49 7.74 15.02
C ALA A 102 7.15 7.07 15.40
N ALA A 103 6.08 7.33 14.66
CA ALA A 103 4.79 6.68 14.86
C ALA A 103 4.83 5.18 14.54
N ASN A 104 5.61 4.78 13.53
CA ASN A 104 5.87 3.39 13.18
C ASN A 104 7.15 3.28 12.33
N GLU A 105 8.13 2.51 12.82
CA GLU A 105 9.42 2.28 12.16
C GLU A 105 9.32 1.70 10.73
N ASN A 106 8.25 1.00 10.41
CA ASN A 106 8.02 0.46 9.06
C ASN A 106 7.94 1.55 7.97
N TRP A 107 7.76 2.82 8.33
CA TRP A 107 7.84 3.92 7.37
C TRP A 107 9.27 4.21 6.90
N ALA A 108 10.28 3.69 7.61
CA ALA A 108 11.67 3.68 7.18
C ALA A 108 12.03 2.48 6.30
N ASP A 109 11.11 1.51 6.12
CA ASP A 109 11.33 0.34 5.26
C ASP A 109 10.97 0.67 3.80
N PRO A 110 11.96 0.70 2.88
CA PRO A 110 11.74 0.98 1.46
C PRO A 110 10.72 0.05 0.80
N THR A 111 10.57 -1.18 1.30
CA THR A 111 9.67 -2.17 0.69
C THR A 111 8.20 -1.78 0.76
N TYR A 112 7.79 -0.99 1.76
CA TYR A 112 6.44 -0.41 1.81
C TYR A 112 6.26 0.64 0.70
N TRP A 113 7.27 1.45 0.43
CA TRP A 113 7.22 2.45 -0.61
C TRP A 113 7.27 1.85 -2.01
N TYR A 114 7.97 0.74 -2.21
CA TYR A 114 7.89 -0.02 -3.46
C TYR A 114 6.48 -0.59 -3.68
N ALA A 115 5.83 -1.07 -2.63
CA ALA A 115 4.45 -1.51 -2.71
C ALA A 115 3.49 -0.35 -3.07
N VAL A 116 3.72 0.86 -2.54
CA VAL A 116 3.00 2.08 -2.97
C VAL A 116 3.20 2.31 -4.46
N GLY A 117 4.43 2.21 -4.97
CA GLY A 117 4.75 2.41 -6.39
C GLY A 117 4.00 1.47 -7.34
N GLN A 118 3.70 0.25 -6.91
CA GLN A 118 2.90 -0.69 -7.69
C GLN A 118 1.42 -0.30 -7.75
N MET A 119 0.93 0.45 -6.77
CA MET A 119 -0.48 0.88 -6.68
C MET A 119 -0.73 2.25 -7.30
N VAL A 120 0.32 3.02 -7.57
CA VAL A 120 0.22 4.36 -8.21
C VAL A 120 -0.34 4.25 -9.62
N ASN A 121 -0.03 3.18 -10.35
CA ASN A 121 -0.71 2.86 -11.60
C ASN A 121 -2.10 2.30 -11.28
N ASN A 122 -3.11 2.75 -12.02
CA ASN A 122 -4.50 2.33 -11.83
C ASN A 122 -4.76 0.82 -12.06
N GLN A 123 -3.74 0.10 -12.53
CA GLN A 123 -3.81 -1.34 -12.78
C GLN A 123 -2.59 -2.04 -12.21
N THR A 124 -2.82 -3.08 -11.41
CA THR A 124 -1.74 -3.92 -10.89
C THR A 124 -2.03 -5.40 -11.15
N PRO A 125 -1.08 -6.15 -11.71
CA PRO A 125 -1.23 -7.58 -11.91
C PRO A 125 -1.06 -8.41 -10.64
N ILE A 126 -0.77 -7.79 -9.48
CA ILE A 126 -0.47 -8.50 -8.23
C ILE A 126 -1.58 -9.49 -7.82
N TYR A 127 -2.85 -9.17 -8.12
CA TYR A 127 -3.97 -10.07 -7.81
C TYR A 127 -3.92 -11.35 -8.63
N TYR A 128 -3.49 -11.27 -9.89
CA TYR A 128 -3.29 -12.46 -10.73
C TYR A 128 -2.12 -13.29 -10.24
N TYR A 129 -1.01 -12.64 -9.89
CA TYR A 129 0.16 -13.33 -9.35
C TYR A 129 -0.21 -14.05 -8.05
N ASN A 130 -0.90 -13.37 -7.13
CA ASN A 130 -1.36 -13.99 -5.89
C ASN A 130 -2.33 -15.17 -6.13
N ALA A 131 -3.17 -15.10 -7.15
CA ALA A 131 -4.09 -16.18 -7.49
C ALA A 131 -3.37 -17.46 -7.99
N VAL A 132 -2.13 -17.35 -8.47
CA VAL A 132 -1.28 -18.48 -8.89
C VAL A 132 -0.09 -18.68 -7.97
N ASP A 133 -0.19 -18.24 -6.73
CA ASP A 133 0.84 -18.34 -5.69
C ASP A 133 2.17 -17.65 -6.06
N MET A 134 2.10 -16.58 -6.84
CA MET A 134 3.24 -15.72 -7.16
C MET A 134 3.12 -14.39 -6.41
N THR A 135 4.25 -13.71 -6.21
CA THR A 135 4.31 -12.37 -5.60
C THR A 135 5.54 -11.63 -6.14
N TYR A 136 5.73 -10.38 -5.73
CA TYR A 136 6.95 -9.64 -6.01
C TYR A 136 7.94 -9.76 -4.85
N ASP A 137 9.23 -9.88 -5.18
CA ASP A 137 10.32 -9.72 -4.23
C ASP A 137 10.66 -8.23 -3.99
N GLU A 138 11.67 -7.97 -3.17
CA GLU A 138 12.15 -6.62 -2.87
C GLU A 138 12.69 -5.88 -4.10
N ASN A 139 13.15 -6.62 -5.12
CA ASN A 139 13.66 -6.11 -6.38
C ASN A 139 12.58 -6.03 -7.49
N GLN A 140 11.29 -6.21 -7.12
CA GLN A 140 10.14 -6.23 -8.03
C GLN A 140 10.15 -7.38 -9.06
N ASN A 141 10.92 -8.44 -8.84
CA ASN A 141 10.84 -9.65 -9.64
C ASN A 141 9.65 -10.50 -9.21
N VAL A 142 9.00 -11.13 -10.18
CA VAL A 142 7.92 -12.07 -9.88
C VAL A 142 8.51 -13.38 -9.38
N ILE A 143 8.24 -13.72 -8.14
CA ILE A 143 8.72 -14.93 -7.46
C ILE A 143 7.55 -15.76 -6.96
N ARG A 144 7.82 -17.03 -6.65
CA ARG A 144 6.83 -17.90 -6.03
C ARG A 144 6.66 -17.55 -4.54
N GLN A 145 5.41 -17.48 -4.08
CA GLN A 145 5.15 -17.24 -2.66
C GLN A 145 5.73 -18.34 -1.77
N GLU A 146 6.09 -17.99 -0.55
CA GLU A 146 6.47 -18.96 0.47
C GLU A 146 5.37 -19.99 0.71
N GLU A 147 5.76 -21.20 1.05
CA GLU A 147 4.83 -22.33 1.15
C GLU A 147 3.67 -22.09 2.11
N ASN A 148 3.89 -21.39 3.21
CA ASN A 148 2.88 -21.01 4.19
C ASN A 148 1.84 -19.99 3.69
N ARG A 149 2.12 -19.30 2.57
CA ARG A 149 1.25 -18.31 1.94
C ARG A 149 0.55 -18.83 0.67
N ARG A 150 0.87 -20.04 0.23
CA ARG A 150 0.29 -20.65 -0.98
C ARG A 150 -1.10 -21.21 -0.67
N VAL A 151 -2.13 -20.41 -0.87
CA VAL A 151 -3.51 -20.79 -0.52
C VAL A 151 -4.23 -21.42 -1.70
N TYR A 152 -4.02 -20.90 -2.89
CA TYR A 152 -4.85 -21.25 -4.06
C TYR A 152 -4.44 -22.56 -4.71
N VAL A 153 -3.17 -22.74 -5.04
CA VAL A 153 -2.68 -23.97 -5.71
C VAL A 153 -2.79 -25.18 -4.78
N GLN A 154 -2.55 -25.04 -3.49
CA GLN A 154 -2.70 -26.13 -2.52
C GLN A 154 -4.17 -26.56 -2.37
N THR A 155 -5.11 -25.61 -2.37
CA THR A 155 -6.53 -25.92 -2.30
C THR A 155 -6.97 -26.69 -3.57
N TRP A 156 -6.52 -26.27 -4.74
CA TRP A 156 -6.79 -26.97 -5.99
C TRP A 156 -6.27 -28.40 -5.97
N ILE A 157 -5.01 -28.62 -5.58
CA ILE A 157 -4.42 -29.96 -5.50
C ILE A 157 -5.17 -30.87 -4.52
N LYS A 158 -5.67 -30.32 -3.40
CA LYS A 158 -6.45 -31.09 -2.41
C LYS A 158 -7.85 -31.44 -2.90
N THR A 159 -8.44 -30.60 -3.75
CA THR A 159 -9.81 -30.80 -4.26
C THR A 159 -9.87 -31.86 -5.37
N PHE A 160 -8.76 -32.07 -6.10
CA PHE A 160 -8.67 -33.01 -7.22
C PHE A 160 -7.90 -34.30 -6.89
N LYS A 161 -7.61 -34.60 -5.63
CA LYS A 161 -7.16 -35.89 -5.12
C LYS A 161 -8.32 -36.63 -4.47
#